data_dd32eb53bac85e2945936613ff9b2fe3
#
_entry.id   dd32eb53bac85e2945936613ff9b2fe3
#
_cell.length_a   1.000
_cell.length_b   1.000
_cell.length_c   1.000
_cell.angle_alpha   90.00
_cell.angle_beta   90.00
_cell.angle_gamma   90.00
#
_symmetry.space_group_name_H-M   'P 1'
#
loop_
_entity.id
_entity.type
_entity.pdbx_description
1 polymer ?
#
loop_
_entity_poly.entity_id
_entity_poly.type
_entity_poly.pdbx_seq_one_letter_code
_entity_poly.pdbx_strand_id
1 'polypeptide(L)'
;MFFKKNKKKETSSMANGEDTKKLDKKELIDEAENLINTIDSVSGDERIKVLNRIGSLYFEADKIDDAIKYYEISISENKSLGKAYTELVKLYNIKRKEAISKKDDESMKHYIEKIDSLLQLSKDVIRGRV
;
A
#
# COMPACT_ATOMS: atom_id res chain seq x y z
N MET A 1 13.36 -36.09 -1.74
CA MET A 1 12.66 -35.75 -1.77
C MET A 1 12.07 -35.15 -1.70
N PHE A 2 11.90 -34.93 -2.08
CA PHE A 2 11.13 -34.39 -2.20
C PHE A 2 10.88 -33.66 -2.23
N PHE A 3 10.95 -33.57 -2.34
CA PHE A 3 10.48 -32.80 -2.56
C PHE A 3 10.64 -32.13 -3.02
N LYS A 4 11.08 -32.36 -3.16
CA LYS A 4 11.03 -31.79 -3.71
C LYS A 4 10.78 -31.27 -4.24
N LYS A 5 10.71 -31.66 -4.60
CA LYS A 5 10.15 -31.28 -5.19
C LYS A 5 9.58 -30.56 -5.44
N ASN A 6 9.30 -30.77 -5.63
CA ASN A 6 8.66 -30.01 -5.96
C ASN A 6 8.83 -29.02 -6.05
N LYS A 7 9.08 -28.83 -6.36
CA LYS A 7 9.43 -27.62 -6.57
C LYS A 7 10.24 -27.26 -7.70
N LYS A 8 10.73 -28.00 -8.46
CA LYS A 8 11.54 -27.77 -9.47
C LYS A 8 11.06 -27.07 -10.64
N LYS A 9 9.94 -27.21 -11.09
CA LYS A 9 9.47 -26.46 -12.17
C LYS A 9 9.41 -25.04 -11.85
N GLU A 10 9.35 -24.70 -10.62
CA GLU A 10 9.37 -23.33 -10.24
C GLU A 10 10.67 -22.66 -10.52
N THR A 11 11.74 -23.41 -10.54
CA THR A 11 13.03 -22.87 -10.80
C THR A 11 13.11 -22.22 -12.15
N SER A 12 12.60 -22.89 -13.14
CA SER A 12 12.68 -22.33 -14.47
C SER A 12 11.79 -21.12 -14.60
N SER A 13 10.68 -21.10 -13.91
CA SER A 13 9.83 -19.92 -13.90
C SER A 13 10.53 -18.72 -13.31
N MET A 14 11.40 -18.96 -12.34
CA MET A 14 12.05 -17.86 -11.68
C MET A 14 13.04 -17.14 -12.59
N ALA A 15 13.64 -17.84 -13.51
CA ALA A 15 14.55 -17.21 -14.42
C ALA A 15 13.85 -16.15 -15.25
N ASN A 16 12.63 -16.42 -15.67
CA ASN A 16 11.86 -15.46 -16.43
C ASN A 16 11.15 -14.47 -15.52
N GLY A 17 11.08 -14.78 -14.25
CA GLY A 17 10.32 -13.99 -13.31
C GLY A 17 10.81 -12.57 -13.16
N GLU A 18 12.11 -12.35 -13.31
CA GLU A 18 12.64 -11.00 -13.14
C GLU A 18 12.18 -10.05 -14.23
N ASP A 19 12.25 -10.50 -15.47
CA ASP A 19 11.78 -9.70 -16.58
C ASP A 19 10.28 -9.46 -16.49
N THR A 20 9.55 -10.52 -16.14
CA THR A 20 8.11 -10.42 -15.96
C THR A 20 7.79 -9.42 -14.85
N LYS A 21 8.59 -9.45 -13.78
CA LYS A 21 8.37 -8.55 -12.68
C LYS A 21 8.51 -7.09 -13.09
N LYS A 22 9.50 -6.78 -13.92
CA LYS A 22 9.67 -5.42 -14.41
C LYS A 22 8.49 -4.99 -15.26
N LEU A 23 8.05 -5.85 -16.16
CA LEU A 23 6.89 -5.55 -16.97
C LEU A 23 5.66 -5.38 -16.12
N ASP A 24 5.50 -6.26 -15.11
CA ASP A 24 4.36 -6.17 -14.22
C ASP A 24 4.33 -4.86 -13.48
N LYS A 25 5.47 -4.39 -13.00
CA LYS A 25 5.51 -3.12 -12.29
C LYS A 25 5.09 -1.97 -13.19
N LYS A 26 5.58 -1.95 -14.41
CA LYS A 26 5.19 -0.91 -15.35
C LYS A 26 3.70 -0.97 -15.62
N GLU A 27 3.16 -2.17 -15.82
CA GLU A 27 1.74 -2.32 -16.06
C GLU A 27 0.92 -1.87 -14.86
N LEU A 28 1.39 -2.17 -13.65
CA LEU A 28 0.70 -1.74 -12.45
C LEU A 28 0.65 -0.23 -12.35
N ILE A 29 1.78 0.41 -12.63
CA ILE A 29 1.85 1.87 -12.59
C ILE A 29 0.94 2.48 -13.66
N ASP A 30 0.96 1.91 -14.87
CA ASP A 30 0.10 2.41 -15.94
C ASP A 30 -1.36 2.29 -15.56
N GLU A 31 -1.75 1.17 -14.96
CA GLU A 31 -3.13 0.99 -14.53
C GLU A 31 -3.50 2.01 -13.45
N ALA A 32 -2.58 2.25 -12.51
CA ALA A 32 -2.84 3.24 -11.47
C ALA A 32 -3.05 4.62 -12.08
N GLU A 33 -2.21 4.99 -13.04
CA GLU A 33 -2.33 6.29 -13.68
C GLU A 33 -3.63 6.42 -14.44
N ASN A 34 -4.08 5.35 -15.09
CA ASN A 34 -5.36 5.36 -15.78
C ASN A 34 -6.51 5.57 -14.79
N LEU A 35 -6.44 4.91 -13.63
CA LEU A 35 -7.47 5.09 -12.61
C LEU A 35 -7.46 6.50 -12.03
N ILE A 36 -6.27 7.08 -11.86
CA ILE A 36 -6.16 8.44 -11.37
C ILE A 36 -6.90 9.39 -12.30
N ASN A 37 -6.82 9.15 -13.60
CA ASN A 37 -7.50 10.00 -14.57
C ASN A 37 -9.03 9.92 -14.46
N THR A 38 -9.57 8.89 -13.82
CA THR A 38 -11.02 8.74 -13.68
C THR A 38 -11.51 9.12 -12.30
N ILE A 39 -10.62 9.48 -11.38
CA ILE A 39 -10.98 9.62 -9.98
C ILE A 39 -12.02 10.72 -9.74
N ASP A 40 -11.97 11.78 -10.55
CA ASP A 40 -12.91 12.89 -10.37
C ASP A 40 -14.29 12.58 -10.90
N SER A 41 -14.46 11.50 -11.63
CA SER A 41 -15.75 11.13 -12.20
C SER A 41 -16.51 10.16 -11.31
N VAL A 42 -15.93 9.73 -10.18
CA VAL A 42 -16.60 8.82 -9.25
C VAL A 42 -16.69 9.44 -7.88
N SER A 43 -17.65 9.02 -7.09
CA SER A 43 -17.88 9.57 -5.77
C SER A 43 -18.35 8.49 -4.82
N GLY A 44 -18.40 8.83 -3.52
CA GLY A 44 -18.89 7.92 -2.50
C GLY A 44 -18.08 6.65 -2.40
N ASP A 45 -18.79 5.53 -2.22
CA ASP A 45 -18.12 4.24 -2.04
C ASP A 45 -17.30 3.84 -3.26
N GLU A 46 -17.78 4.21 -4.43
CA GLU A 46 -17.06 3.89 -5.66
C GLU A 46 -15.70 4.60 -5.68
N ARG A 47 -15.68 5.85 -5.28
CA ARG A 47 -14.45 6.62 -5.22
C ARG A 47 -13.46 5.99 -4.24
N ILE A 48 -13.96 5.55 -3.07
CA ILE A 48 -13.10 4.89 -2.08
C ILE A 48 -12.49 3.61 -2.67
N LYS A 49 -13.29 2.83 -3.39
CA LYS A 49 -12.77 1.62 -4.01
C LYS A 49 -11.67 1.93 -5.03
N VAL A 50 -11.85 2.98 -5.82
CA VAL A 50 -10.86 3.37 -6.80
C VAL A 50 -9.59 3.84 -6.11
N LEU A 51 -9.72 4.68 -5.07
CA LEU A 51 -8.55 5.14 -4.32
C LEU A 51 -7.77 3.97 -3.74
N ASN A 52 -8.47 3.01 -3.15
CA ASN A 52 -7.83 1.83 -2.58
C ASN A 52 -7.15 0.99 -3.65
N ARG A 53 -7.76 0.90 -4.82
CA ARG A 53 -7.15 0.15 -5.93
C ARG A 53 -5.87 0.83 -6.40
N ILE A 54 -5.90 2.16 -6.51
CA ILE A 54 -4.70 2.91 -6.88
C ILE A 54 -3.59 2.66 -5.86
N GLY A 55 -3.92 2.75 -4.58
CA GLY A 55 -2.94 2.49 -3.53
C GLY A 55 -2.35 1.08 -3.62
N SER A 56 -3.21 0.11 -3.88
CA SER A 56 -2.79 -1.28 -4.00
C SER A 56 -1.84 -1.49 -5.18
N LEU A 57 -2.15 -0.88 -6.31
CA LEU A 57 -1.32 -0.99 -7.49
C LEU A 57 0.07 -0.39 -7.25
N TYR A 58 0.11 0.77 -6.63
CA TYR A 58 1.39 1.38 -6.32
C TYR A 58 2.18 0.55 -5.30
N PHE A 59 1.50 -0.02 -4.30
CA PHE A 59 2.17 -0.84 -3.32
C PHE A 59 2.81 -2.06 -4.00
N GLU A 60 2.05 -2.71 -4.88
CA GLU A 60 2.57 -3.87 -5.60
C GLU A 60 3.74 -3.51 -6.50
N ALA A 61 3.76 -2.27 -6.97
CA ALA A 61 4.83 -1.80 -7.85
C ALA A 61 6.01 -1.23 -7.06
N ASP A 62 6.02 -1.39 -5.75
CA ASP A 62 7.06 -0.86 -4.86
C ASP A 62 7.13 0.66 -4.87
N LYS A 63 6.04 1.32 -5.24
CA LYS A 63 5.94 2.77 -5.15
C LYS A 63 5.32 3.13 -3.82
N ILE A 64 6.13 3.02 -2.76
CA ILE A 64 5.63 3.11 -1.38
C ILE A 64 5.03 4.47 -1.09
N ASP A 65 5.71 5.54 -1.47
CA ASP A 65 5.21 6.89 -1.16
C ASP A 65 3.92 7.19 -1.89
N ASP A 66 3.80 6.74 -3.15
CA ASP A 66 2.56 6.93 -3.90
C ASP A 66 1.42 6.12 -3.29
N ALA A 67 1.71 4.89 -2.86
CA ALA A 67 0.70 4.07 -2.21
C ALA A 67 0.19 4.75 -0.94
N ILE A 68 1.10 5.28 -0.12
CA ILE A 68 0.73 6.00 1.09
C ILE A 68 -0.21 7.16 0.75
N LYS A 69 0.14 7.92 -0.27
CA LYS A 69 -0.64 9.08 -0.65
C LYS A 69 -2.10 8.71 -0.92
N TYR A 70 -2.33 7.69 -1.72
CA TYR A 70 -3.70 7.36 -2.11
C TYR A 70 -4.47 6.67 -1.01
N TYR A 71 -3.82 5.86 -0.18
CA TYR A 71 -4.49 5.31 0.98
C TYR A 71 -4.81 6.39 2.02
N GLU A 72 -3.96 7.41 2.14
CA GLU A 72 -4.26 8.52 3.05
C GLU A 72 -5.48 9.31 2.58
N ILE A 73 -5.59 9.53 1.27
CA ILE A 73 -6.78 10.18 0.73
C ILE A 73 -8.01 9.33 1.03
N SER A 74 -7.90 8.03 0.79
CA SER A 74 -9.02 7.13 1.02
C SER A 74 -9.51 7.19 2.47
N ILE A 75 -8.58 7.10 3.42
CA ILE A 75 -8.98 7.06 4.83
C ILE A 75 -9.46 8.41 5.31
N SER A 76 -9.01 9.51 4.68
CA SER A 76 -9.49 10.83 5.04
C SER A 76 -10.94 11.04 4.59
N GLU A 77 -11.34 10.36 3.53
CA GLU A 77 -12.70 10.47 3.01
C GLU A 77 -13.64 9.46 3.64
N ASN A 78 -13.10 8.33 4.11
CA ASN A 78 -13.92 7.30 4.73
C ASN A 78 -13.16 6.71 5.92
N LYS A 79 -13.40 7.28 7.10
CA LYS A 79 -12.67 6.89 8.31
C LYS A 79 -13.21 5.57 8.83
N SER A 80 -12.59 4.49 8.40
CA SER A 80 -13.00 3.15 8.81
C SER A 80 -11.76 2.29 8.97
N LEU A 81 -11.94 1.11 9.54
CA LEU A 81 -10.84 0.16 9.76
C LEU A 81 -10.75 -0.83 8.62
N GLY A 82 -10.95 -0.36 7.40
CA GLY A 82 -10.92 -1.23 6.23
C GLY A 82 -9.54 -1.33 5.61
N LYS A 83 -9.54 -1.46 4.29
CA LYS A 83 -8.31 -1.74 3.56
C LYS A 83 -7.28 -0.63 3.70
N ALA A 84 -7.70 0.63 3.59
CA ALA A 84 -6.73 1.73 3.68
C ALA A 84 -6.04 1.74 5.03
N TYR A 85 -6.79 1.50 6.11
CA TYR A 85 -6.20 1.45 7.44
C TYR A 85 -5.15 0.34 7.53
N THR A 86 -5.54 -0.87 7.12
CA THR A 86 -4.67 -2.03 7.21
C THR A 86 -3.38 -1.83 6.41
N GLU A 87 -3.52 -1.33 5.19
CA GLU A 87 -2.36 -1.16 4.33
C GLU A 87 -1.47 -0.01 4.81
N LEU A 88 -2.05 1.06 5.35
CA LEU A 88 -1.24 2.15 5.88
C LEU A 88 -0.41 1.71 7.07
N VAL A 89 -0.94 0.83 7.92
CA VAL A 89 -0.13 0.30 9.02
C VAL A 89 1.13 -0.36 8.46
N LYS A 90 0.98 -1.17 7.43
CA LYS A 90 2.12 -1.84 6.82
C LYS A 90 3.09 -0.83 6.19
N LEU A 91 2.55 0.11 5.44
CA LEU A 91 3.37 1.07 4.70
C LEU A 91 4.14 1.99 5.65
N TYR A 92 3.49 2.50 6.68
CA TYR A 92 4.17 3.35 7.65
C TYR A 92 5.28 2.57 8.37
N ASN A 93 5.05 1.28 8.65
CA ASN A 93 6.10 0.48 9.27
C ASN A 93 7.27 0.25 8.34
N ILE A 94 7.01 0.08 7.04
CA ILE A 94 8.08 -0.01 6.06
C ILE A 94 8.93 1.26 6.09
N LYS A 95 8.28 2.41 6.07
CA LYS A 95 8.98 3.69 6.07
C LYS A 95 9.72 3.93 7.40
N ARG A 96 9.12 3.52 8.50
CA ARG A 96 9.76 3.65 9.80
C ARG A 96 11.05 2.83 9.86
N LYS A 97 10.98 1.58 9.37
CA LYS A 97 12.15 0.71 9.35
C LYS A 97 13.23 1.26 8.42
N GLU A 98 12.82 1.81 7.31
CA GLU A 98 13.76 2.44 6.39
C GLU A 98 14.48 3.61 7.06
N ALA A 99 13.73 4.43 7.78
CA ALA A 99 14.31 5.57 8.49
C ALA A 99 15.30 5.12 9.55
N ILE A 100 14.98 4.05 10.28
CA ILE A 100 15.89 3.51 11.28
C ILE A 100 17.18 3.04 10.60
N SER A 101 17.06 2.34 9.50
CA SER A 101 18.20 1.83 8.76
C SER A 101 19.11 2.96 8.29
N LYS A 102 18.53 4.08 7.91
CA LYS A 102 19.28 5.23 7.43
C LYS A 102 19.67 6.20 8.55
N LYS A 103 19.31 5.88 9.78
CA LYS A 103 19.54 6.72 10.94
C LYS A 103 18.94 8.11 10.74
N ASP A 104 17.77 8.16 10.13
CA ASP A 104 17.03 9.39 9.87
C ASP A 104 16.01 9.58 10.99
N ASP A 105 16.43 10.24 12.06
CA ASP A 105 15.59 10.38 13.24
C ASP A 105 14.32 11.16 12.97
N GLU A 106 14.40 12.15 12.10
CA GLU A 106 13.25 12.99 11.78
C GLU A 106 12.16 12.18 11.08
N SER A 107 12.57 11.39 10.08
CA SER A 107 11.61 10.54 9.38
C SER A 107 11.06 9.46 10.29
N MET A 108 11.91 8.90 11.15
CA MET A 108 11.45 7.90 12.10
C MET A 108 10.36 8.46 13.00
N LYS A 109 10.59 9.64 13.55
CA LYS A 109 9.60 10.29 14.40
C LYS A 109 8.32 10.56 13.63
N HIS A 110 8.46 11.04 12.40
CA HIS A 110 7.31 11.33 11.56
C HIS A 110 6.41 10.09 11.39
N TYR A 111 7.02 8.94 11.07
CA TYR A 111 6.21 7.75 10.83
C TYR A 111 5.69 7.13 12.11
N ILE A 112 6.39 7.29 13.24
CA ILE A 112 5.85 6.89 14.53
C ILE A 112 4.59 7.70 14.83
N GLU A 113 4.61 9.00 14.56
CA GLU A 113 3.43 9.84 14.77
C GLU A 113 2.28 9.46 13.84
N LYS A 114 2.60 9.08 12.61
CA LYS A 114 1.57 8.60 11.68
C LYS A 114 0.91 7.33 12.20
N ILE A 115 1.72 6.40 12.72
CA ILE A 115 1.19 5.17 13.27
C ILE A 115 0.32 5.46 14.47
N ASP A 116 0.75 6.37 15.35
CA ASP A 116 -0.05 6.76 16.51
C ASP A 116 -1.40 7.34 16.10
N SER A 117 -1.40 8.14 15.02
CA SER A 117 -2.65 8.71 14.51
C SER A 117 -3.61 7.61 14.04
N LEU A 118 -3.07 6.56 13.40
CA LEU A 118 -3.92 5.45 12.98
C LEU A 118 -4.47 4.70 14.19
N LEU A 119 -3.66 4.52 15.22
CA LEU A 119 -4.14 3.86 16.43
C LEU A 119 -5.23 4.69 17.08
N GLN A 120 -5.09 6.01 17.09
CA GLN A 120 -6.13 6.87 17.64
C GLN A 120 -7.41 6.77 16.82
N LEU A 121 -7.30 6.72 15.49
CA LEU A 121 -8.45 6.52 14.63
C LEU A 121 -9.14 5.20 14.95
N SER A 122 -8.36 4.15 15.16
CA SER A 122 -8.91 2.85 15.53
C SER A 122 -9.76 2.94 16.79
N LYS A 123 -9.24 3.63 17.79
CA LYS A 123 -9.99 3.82 19.03
C LYS A 123 -11.27 4.61 18.81
N ASP A 124 -11.16 5.66 17.98
CA ASP A 124 -12.32 6.51 17.73
C ASP A 124 -13.42 5.77 16.96
N VAL A 125 -13.03 4.95 15.98
CA VAL A 125 -14.00 4.15 15.23
C VAL A 125 -14.70 3.16 16.15
N ILE A 126 -13.93 2.46 16.98
CA ILE A 126 -14.48 1.45 17.88
C ILE A 126 -15.45 2.10 18.88
N ARG A 127 -15.18 3.31 19.32
CA ARG A 127 -16.03 4.02 20.27
C ARG A 127 -17.15 4.81 19.60
N GLY A 128 -17.24 4.75 18.28
CA GLY A 128 -18.30 5.44 17.58
C GLY A 128 -18.11 6.94 17.50
N ARG A 129 -16.87 7.43 17.51
CA ARG A 129 -16.62 8.87 17.48
C ARG A 129 -16.40 9.44 16.07
N VAL A 130 -16.38 8.58 15.07
CA VAL A 130 -16.22 9.04 13.70
C VAL A 130 -17.31 8.51 12.81
#